data_d385d7de18744b507dd9b8175bae2240
#
_entry.id   d385d7de18744b507dd9b8175bae2240
#
_cell.length_a   1.000
_cell.length_b   1.000
_cell.length_c   1.000
_cell.angle_alpha   90.00
_cell.angle_beta   90.00
_cell.angle_gamma   90.00
#
_symmetry.space_group_name_H-M   'P 1'
#
loop_
_entity.id
_entity.type
_entity.pdbx_description
1 polymer ?
#
loop_
_entity_poly.entity_id
_entity_poly.type
_entity_poly.pdbx_seq_one_letter_code
_entity_poly.pdbx_strand_id
1 'polypeptide(L)'
;SSFVNQXHYFAGKNKGYAKVTYNTATICYKVTYPKNRKNVGVYTTKVTFQGNYTGTKSLTFRIDPKTASLKKLKAQKKGFQVTWKKQTSQTTGYEVQYSTKKNFKKGTKTITVKKNSKTSATVSKLSAKKKYYVRIRTYKTVKVNGKNTKLYSDWSSVKNVKTKK
;
A
#
# COMPACT_ATOMS: atom_id res chain seq x y z
N SER A 1 -13.02 -1.29 22.63
CA SER A 1 -12.37 -1.37 21.36
C SER A 1 -13.09 -0.57 20.32
N SER A 2 -14.36 -0.53 20.33
CA SER A 2 -15.03 0.22 19.31
C SER A 2 -14.91 1.69 19.53
N PHE A 3 -14.56 2.10 20.70
CA PHE A 3 -14.46 3.49 20.99
C PHE A 3 -13.40 4.17 20.15
N VAL A 4 -12.29 3.55 19.95
CA VAL A 4 -11.22 4.17 19.20
C VAL A 4 -11.54 4.18 17.71
N ASN A 5 -12.33 3.24 17.26
CA ASN A 5 -12.62 3.21 15.86
C ASN A 5 -13.56 4.33 15.41
N GLN A 6 -14.15 4.97 16.35
CA GLN A 6 -15.00 6.08 15.96
C GLN A 6 -14.30 7.42 16.12
N UNK A 7 -13.21 7.53 16.55
CA UNK A 7 -12.77 8.45 16.64
C UNK A 7 -12.28 8.83 15.66
N HIS A 8 -12.63 9.66 15.21
CA HIS A 8 -11.97 10.29 14.20
C HIS A 8 -10.86 10.99 14.77
N TYR A 9 -9.72 10.55 14.69
CA TYR A 9 -8.72 11.29 15.27
C TYR A 9 -7.98 11.94 14.21
N PHE A 10 -7.56 12.98 14.43
CA PHE A 10 -6.94 13.75 13.62
C PHE A 10 -5.58 13.68 13.76
N ALA A 11 -5.05 13.14 13.10
CA ALA A 11 -3.72 12.95 13.18
C ALA A 11 -3.01 14.10 12.91
N GLY A 12 -3.35 14.94 12.81
CA GLY A 12 -2.65 15.87 12.36
C GLY A 12 -1.52 16.37 12.85
N LYS A 13 -1.47 17.11 13.44
CA LYS A 13 -0.44 17.78 13.70
C LYS A 13 0.18 17.56 14.86
N ASN A 14 0.38 16.93 15.26
CA ASN A 14 1.25 16.95 16.25
C ASN A 14 1.00 16.65 17.51
N LYS A 15 0.71 16.36 18.08
CA LYS A 15 0.76 16.04 19.29
C LYS A 15 -0.04 16.70 20.08
N GLY A 16 -0.58 16.57 20.47
CA GLY A 16 -1.33 17.15 21.14
C GLY A 16 -2.46 16.55 21.82
N TYR A 17 -3.48 17.27 22.19
CA TYR A 17 -4.68 16.74 22.80
C TYR A 17 -5.77 16.71 21.76
N ALA A 18 -6.62 15.74 21.83
CA ALA A 18 -7.77 15.64 20.96
C ALA A 18 -9.01 15.33 21.78
N LYS A 19 -10.18 15.62 21.23
CA LYS A 19 -11.44 15.34 21.89
C LYS A 19 -12.31 14.50 20.99
N VAL A 20 -12.99 13.55 21.59
CA VAL A 20 -13.92 12.71 20.84
C VAL A 20 -15.21 12.68 21.65
N THR A 21 -16.32 12.85 20.95
CA THR A 21 -17.63 12.76 21.59
C THR A 21 -18.22 11.41 21.26
N TYR A 22 -18.64 10.68 22.31
CA TYR A 22 -19.18 9.37 22.11
C TYR A 22 -20.36 9.27 23.02
N ASN A 23 -21.53 9.03 22.49
CA ASN A 23 -22.75 8.95 23.23
C ASN A 23 -22.91 10.21 24.07
N THR A 24 -22.76 11.33 23.51
CA THR A 24 -22.93 12.62 24.13
C THR A 24 -21.89 12.93 25.21
N ALA A 25 -20.94 12.06 25.45
CA ALA A 25 -19.87 12.36 26.37
C ALA A 25 -18.63 12.81 25.60
N THR A 26 -17.94 13.79 26.08
CA THR A 26 -16.69 14.24 25.46
C THR A 26 -15.53 13.68 26.24
N ILE A 27 -14.66 12.97 25.55
CA ILE A 27 -13.52 12.34 26.16
C ILE A 27 -12.26 13.00 25.64
N CYS A 28 -11.40 13.41 26.52
CA CYS A 28 -10.13 14.03 26.14
C CYS A 28 -9.03 13.00 26.18
N TYR A 29 -8.12 13.07 25.23
CA TYR A 29 -6.99 12.17 25.25
C TYR A 29 -5.77 12.83 24.63
N LYS A 30 -4.61 12.33 25.01
CA LYS A 30 -3.35 12.82 24.49
C LYS A 30 -2.78 11.75 23.56
N VAL A 31 -2.29 12.16 22.42
CA VAL A 31 -1.72 11.23 21.45
C VAL A 31 -0.21 11.47 21.39
N THR A 32 0.55 10.40 21.53
CA THR A 32 1.99 10.48 21.43
C THR A 32 2.43 9.67 20.22
N TYR A 33 3.06 10.32 19.30
CA TYR A 33 3.51 9.68 18.07
C TYR A 33 4.98 9.29 18.15
N PRO A 34 5.36 8.19 17.51
CA PRO A 34 6.78 7.83 17.48
C PRO A 34 7.57 8.77 16.59
N LYS A 35 8.87 8.80 16.80
CA LYS A 35 9.73 9.62 15.99
C LYS A 35 9.94 8.98 14.62
N ASN A 36 10.43 9.77 13.72
CA ASN A 36 10.79 9.28 12.37
C ASN A 36 9.66 8.60 11.63
N ARG A 37 8.45 9.06 11.78
CA ARG A 37 7.34 8.44 11.09
C ARG A 37 7.13 8.95 9.68
N LYS A 38 8.19 9.46 9.06
CA LYS A 38 8.08 9.89 7.67
C LYS A 38 8.38 8.75 6.71
N ASN A 39 9.06 7.74 7.17
CA ASN A 39 9.46 6.64 6.30
C ASN A 39 8.40 5.55 6.25
N VAL A 40 8.43 4.78 5.20
CA VAL A 40 7.54 3.63 5.08
C VAL A 40 7.82 2.70 6.25
N GLY A 41 6.78 2.25 6.92
CA GLY A 41 6.95 1.38 8.08
C GLY A 41 5.66 1.23 8.86
N VAL A 42 5.78 0.48 9.95
CA VAL A 42 4.68 0.25 10.87
C VAL A 42 5.03 0.95 12.17
N TYR A 43 4.12 1.76 12.69
CA TYR A 43 4.38 2.59 13.84
C TYR A 43 3.30 2.40 14.89
N THR A 44 3.68 2.56 16.14
CA THR A 44 2.73 2.49 17.24
C THR A 44 2.59 3.87 17.87
N THR A 45 1.34 4.25 18.12
CA THR A 45 1.07 5.51 18.74
C THR A 45 0.37 5.21 20.05
N LYS A 46 0.59 6.02 21.08
CA LYS A 46 -0.05 5.84 22.36
C LYS A 46 -1.12 6.87 22.54
N VAL A 47 -2.28 6.43 23.00
CA VAL A 47 -3.38 7.31 23.33
C VAL A 47 -3.59 7.20 24.84
N THR A 48 -3.47 8.30 25.54
CA THR A 48 -3.63 8.32 26.98
C THR A 48 -4.88 9.12 27.32
N PHE A 49 -5.80 8.50 28.04
CA PHE A 49 -7.05 9.17 28.37
C PHE A 49 -6.85 10.10 29.55
N GLN A 50 -7.64 11.14 29.60
CA GLN A 50 -7.50 12.19 30.62
C GLN A 50 -8.83 12.52 31.26
N GLY A 51 -8.79 13.16 32.39
CA GLY A 51 -9.99 13.55 33.07
C GLY A 51 -10.61 12.39 33.82
N ASN A 52 -11.89 12.18 33.63
CA ASN A 52 -12.57 11.11 34.35
C ASN A 52 -12.29 9.75 33.74
N TYR A 53 -11.56 9.71 32.65
CA TYR A 53 -11.22 8.44 32.01
C TYR A 53 -9.74 8.23 32.21
N THR A 54 -9.33 7.02 32.47
CA THR A 54 -7.93 6.74 32.70
C THR A 54 -7.49 5.59 31.79
N GLY A 55 -6.22 5.44 31.65
CA GLY A 55 -5.65 4.33 30.90
C GLY A 55 -4.94 4.78 29.65
N THR A 56 -4.31 3.84 29.02
CA THR A 56 -3.54 4.06 27.81
C THR A 56 -3.87 2.97 26.82
N LYS A 57 -3.95 3.33 25.55
CA LYS A 57 -4.18 2.35 24.50
C LYS A 57 -3.13 2.56 23.42
N SER A 58 -2.62 1.49 22.90
CA SER A 58 -1.67 1.55 21.78
C SER A 58 -2.39 1.26 20.49
N LEU A 59 -2.13 2.06 19.49
CA LEU A 59 -2.70 1.87 18.16
C LEU A 59 -1.56 1.76 17.18
N THR A 60 -1.73 0.92 16.19
CA THR A 60 -0.72 0.72 15.16
C THR A 60 -1.20 1.31 13.85
N PHE A 61 -0.32 1.99 13.14
CA PHE A 61 -0.64 2.49 11.81
C PHE A 61 0.54 2.23 10.89
N ARG A 62 0.27 2.30 9.58
CA ARG A 62 1.27 2.03 8.59
C ARG A 62 1.46 3.23 7.71
N ILE A 63 2.68 3.46 7.26
CA ILE A 63 2.94 4.39 6.15
C ILE A 63 3.36 3.52 4.99
N ASP A 64 2.58 3.53 3.92
CA ASP A 64 2.81 2.69 2.76
C ASP A 64 3.68 3.40 1.73
N PRO A 65 4.34 2.66 0.85
CA PRO A 65 5.12 3.31 -0.21
C PRO A 65 4.22 4.06 -1.19
N LYS A 66 4.83 4.94 -1.95
CA LYS A 66 4.10 5.69 -2.95
C LYS A 66 3.73 4.78 -4.11
N THR A 67 2.62 5.08 -4.74
CA THR A 67 2.14 4.24 -5.84
C THR A 67 3.05 4.39 -7.07
N ALA A 68 2.98 3.41 -7.94
CA ALA A 68 3.62 3.48 -9.25
C ALA A 68 2.54 3.53 -10.31
N SER A 69 2.88 3.96 -11.50
CA SER A 69 1.93 4.02 -12.59
C SER A 69 2.48 3.30 -13.82
N LEU A 70 1.61 2.61 -14.51
CA LEU A 70 1.96 1.97 -15.76
C LEU A 70 2.15 3.02 -16.84
N LYS A 71 3.16 2.80 -17.71
CA LYS A 71 3.39 3.73 -18.76
C LYS A 71 2.89 3.17 -20.04
N LYS A 72 3.23 1.97 -20.41
CA LYS A 72 2.86 1.40 -21.68
C LYS A 72 2.79 -0.11 -21.65
N LEU A 73 1.88 -0.68 -22.40
CA LEU A 73 1.82 -2.09 -22.64
C LEU A 73 2.00 -2.31 -24.14
N LYS A 74 2.97 -3.11 -24.51
CA LYS A 74 3.24 -3.40 -25.92
C LYS A 74 2.93 -4.84 -26.21
N ALA A 75 2.00 -5.11 -27.11
CA ALA A 75 1.63 -6.48 -27.46
C ALA A 75 2.78 -7.18 -28.18
N GLN A 76 2.96 -8.46 -27.90
CA GLN A 76 3.95 -9.29 -28.54
C GLN A 76 3.34 -10.65 -28.86
N LYS A 77 4.05 -11.48 -29.60
CA LYS A 77 3.56 -12.81 -29.92
C LYS A 77 3.39 -13.56 -28.62
N LYS A 78 2.17 -13.97 -28.34
CA LYS A 78 1.84 -14.72 -27.12
C LYS A 78 2.42 -14.08 -25.86
N GLY A 79 2.38 -12.76 -25.79
CA GLY A 79 2.94 -12.07 -24.66
C GLY A 79 2.77 -10.57 -24.73
N PHE A 80 3.44 -9.86 -23.84
CA PHE A 80 3.46 -8.41 -23.86
C PHE A 80 4.65 -7.91 -23.06
N GLN A 81 5.01 -6.65 -23.30
CA GLN A 81 6.00 -5.97 -22.50
C GLN A 81 5.29 -4.87 -21.76
N VAL A 82 5.57 -4.73 -20.48
CA VAL A 82 4.98 -3.68 -19.67
C VAL A 82 6.10 -2.74 -19.23
N THR A 83 5.85 -1.44 -19.30
CA THR A 83 6.78 -0.46 -18.78
C THR A 83 6.05 0.44 -17.79
N TRP A 84 6.80 1.01 -16.85
CA TRP A 84 6.21 1.84 -15.83
C TRP A 84 7.16 2.97 -15.46
N LYS A 85 6.62 3.94 -14.73
CA LYS A 85 7.40 5.08 -14.33
C LYS A 85 8.19 4.69 -13.09
N LYS A 86 9.47 5.00 -13.07
CA LYS A 86 10.33 4.64 -11.95
C LYS A 86 9.86 5.31 -10.65
N GLN A 87 9.85 4.55 -9.56
CA GLN A 87 9.53 5.09 -8.26
C GLN A 87 10.53 4.50 -7.28
N THR A 88 11.51 5.27 -6.88
CA THR A 88 12.56 4.74 -6.00
C THR A 88 12.46 5.24 -4.57
N SER A 89 11.61 6.23 -4.30
CA SER A 89 11.54 6.80 -2.97
C SER A 89 10.92 5.79 -2.00
N GLN A 90 11.63 5.40 -0.98
CA GLN A 90 11.14 4.46 0.02
C GLN A 90 10.52 3.22 -0.65
N THR A 91 11.18 2.71 -1.69
CA THR A 91 10.66 1.59 -2.48
C THR A 91 11.75 0.55 -2.68
N THR A 92 11.45 -0.71 -2.40
CA THR A 92 12.38 -1.79 -2.65
C THR A 92 12.22 -2.33 -4.07
N GLY A 93 11.00 -2.45 -4.51
CA GLY A 93 10.73 -3.00 -5.84
C GLY A 93 9.27 -2.89 -6.20
N TYR A 94 8.86 -3.70 -7.17
CA TYR A 94 7.50 -3.62 -7.72
C TYR A 94 6.88 -5.00 -7.81
N GLU A 95 5.57 -5.03 -7.83
CA GLU A 95 4.83 -6.22 -8.22
C GLU A 95 3.92 -5.86 -9.37
N VAL A 96 4.02 -6.61 -10.46
CA VAL A 96 3.15 -6.44 -11.61
C VAL A 96 2.21 -7.63 -11.64
N GLN A 97 0.92 -7.37 -11.68
CA GLN A 97 -0.06 -8.44 -11.77
C GLN A 97 -0.74 -8.41 -13.11
N TYR A 98 -1.05 -9.58 -13.66
CA TYR A 98 -1.83 -9.66 -14.87
C TYR A 98 -2.84 -10.81 -14.77
N SER A 99 -3.94 -10.66 -15.48
CA SER A 99 -5.04 -11.62 -15.43
C SER A 99 -5.90 -11.42 -16.67
N THR A 100 -6.59 -12.48 -17.07
CA THR A 100 -7.59 -12.33 -18.13
C THR A 100 -8.89 -11.75 -17.59
N LYS A 101 -9.00 -11.63 -16.25
CA LYS A 101 -10.18 -11.06 -15.64
C LYS A 101 -9.88 -9.66 -15.12
N LYS A 102 -10.75 -8.72 -15.44
CA LYS A 102 -10.53 -7.33 -15.06
C LYS A 102 -10.49 -7.13 -13.55
N ASN A 103 -11.19 -7.96 -12.80
CA ASN A 103 -11.23 -7.81 -11.36
C ASN A 103 -10.11 -8.59 -10.67
N PHE A 104 -9.24 -9.26 -11.40
CA PHE A 104 -8.12 -10.01 -10.86
C PHE A 104 -8.54 -11.09 -9.85
N LYS A 105 -9.73 -11.62 -10.01
CA LYS A 105 -10.19 -12.62 -9.06
C LYS A 105 -9.83 -14.05 -9.47
N LYS A 106 -9.42 -14.28 -10.69
CA LYS A 106 -9.12 -15.62 -11.13
C LYS A 106 -7.95 -15.61 -12.07
N GLY A 107 -7.09 -16.60 -11.95
CA GLY A 107 -5.95 -16.75 -12.88
C GLY A 107 -4.93 -15.62 -12.78
N THR A 108 -4.83 -14.97 -11.66
CA THR A 108 -3.93 -13.84 -11.53
C THR A 108 -2.52 -14.31 -11.31
N LYS A 109 -1.60 -13.72 -12.07
CA LYS A 109 -0.17 -14.01 -11.92
C LYS A 109 0.55 -12.75 -11.48
N THR A 110 1.62 -12.91 -10.71
CA THR A 110 2.37 -11.79 -10.18
C THR A 110 3.85 -11.93 -10.54
N ILE A 111 4.44 -10.85 -11.05
CA ILE A 111 5.86 -10.78 -11.28
C ILE A 111 6.43 -9.87 -10.23
N THR A 112 7.41 -10.35 -9.45
CA THR A 112 8.08 -9.53 -8.46
C THR A 112 9.37 -9.00 -9.07
N VAL A 113 9.52 -7.69 -9.08
CA VAL A 113 10.71 -7.03 -9.61
C VAL A 113 11.47 -6.49 -8.42
N LYS A 114 12.59 -7.12 -8.09
CA LYS A 114 13.29 -6.81 -6.86
C LYS A 114 14.21 -5.60 -6.89
N LYS A 115 14.34 -4.93 -8.03
CA LYS A 115 15.15 -3.73 -8.13
C LYS A 115 14.28 -2.55 -8.46
N ASN A 116 14.34 -1.52 -7.64
CA ASN A 116 13.48 -0.34 -7.86
C ASN A 116 13.93 0.49 -9.07
N SER A 117 15.13 0.22 -9.60
CA SER A 117 15.56 0.95 -10.79
C SER A 117 15.01 0.34 -12.08
N LYS A 118 14.42 -0.86 -12.02
CA LYS A 118 13.88 -1.44 -13.22
C LYS A 118 12.55 -0.86 -13.58
N THR A 119 12.30 -0.67 -14.86
CA THR A 119 11.07 -0.03 -15.33
C THR A 119 10.35 -0.85 -16.40
N SER A 120 10.75 -2.08 -16.61
CA SER A 120 10.06 -2.91 -17.60
C SER A 120 10.11 -4.39 -17.24
N ALA A 121 9.19 -5.14 -17.80
CA ALA A 121 9.16 -6.59 -17.68
C ALA A 121 8.46 -7.15 -18.90
N THR A 122 8.82 -8.36 -19.30
CA THR A 122 8.22 -9.03 -20.43
C THR A 122 7.53 -10.30 -19.96
N VAL A 123 6.33 -10.53 -20.45
CA VAL A 123 5.58 -11.74 -20.15
C VAL A 123 5.43 -12.51 -21.46
N SER A 124 5.73 -13.80 -21.41
CA SER A 124 5.62 -14.63 -22.60
C SER A 124 4.90 -15.92 -22.27
N LYS A 125 4.75 -16.77 -23.25
CA LYS A 125 4.10 -18.07 -23.10
C LYS A 125 2.65 -17.94 -22.68
N LEU A 126 1.99 -16.90 -23.17
CA LEU A 126 0.58 -16.68 -22.91
C LEU A 126 -0.25 -17.18 -24.10
N SER A 127 -1.56 -17.11 -23.95
CA SER A 127 -2.46 -17.45 -25.05
C SER A 127 -2.35 -16.38 -26.14
N ALA A 128 -2.47 -16.80 -27.40
CA ALA A 128 -2.46 -15.88 -28.52
C ALA A 128 -3.79 -15.14 -28.61
N LYS A 129 -3.74 -13.91 -29.08
CA LYS A 129 -4.96 -13.12 -29.32
C LYS A 129 -5.86 -13.05 -28.09
N LYS A 130 -5.26 -12.94 -26.93
CA LYS A 130 -6.01 -12.91 -25.67
C LYS A 130 -5.80 -11.61 -24.96
N LYS A 131 -6.87 -11.05 -24.38
CA LYS A 131 -6.77 -9.81 -23.63
C LYS A 131 -6.33 -10.09 -22.20
N TYR A 132 -5.34 -9.32 -21.75
CA TYR A 132 -4.87 -9.40 -20.38
C TYR A 132 -4.98 -8.02 -19.74
N TYR A 133 -5.38 -8.00 -18.47
CA TYR A 133 -5.45 -6.77 -17.67
C TYR A 133 -4.21 -6.74 -16.79
N VAL A 134 -3.63 -5.57 -16.60
CA VAL A 134 -2.34 -5.44 -15.92
C VAL A 134 -2.43 -4.29 -14.94
N ARG A 135 -1.83 -4.47 -13.77
CA ARG A 135 -1.69 -3.39 -12.78
C ARG A 135 -0.36 -3.55 -12.05
N ILE A 136 0.08 -2.51 -11.37
CA ILE A 136 1.36 -2.51 -10.70
C ILE A 136 1.23 -1.89 -9.32
N ARG A 137 2.08 -2.30 -8.39
CA ARG A 137 2.22 -1.63 -7.11
C ARG A 137 3.68 -1.64 -6.71
N THR A 138 4.06 -0.76 -5.80
CA THR A 138 5.39 -0.79 -5.22
C THR A 138 5.34 -1.56 -3.92
N TYR A 139 6.51 -1.98 -3.45
CA TYR A 139 6.62 -2.50 -2.11
C TYR A 139 7.92 -2.04 -1.47
N LYS A 140 7.92 -1.97 -0.16
CA LYS A 140 9.12 -1.68 0.62
C LYS A 140 9.24 -2.81 1.64
N THR A 141 10.43 -3.40 1.73
CA THR A 141 10.67 -4.41 2.74
C THR A 141 11.18 -3.70 3.98
N VAL A 142 10.51 -3.91 5.10
CA VAL A 142 10.89 -3.28 6.36
C VAL A 142 10.90 -4.36 7.43
N LYS A 143 11.52 -4.05 8.58
CA LYS A 143 11.49 -4.97 9.68
C LYS A 143 10.32 -4.60 10.57
N VAL A 144 9.47 -5.57 10.87
CA VAL A 144 8.38 -5.39 11.79
C VAL A 144 8.52 -6.48 12.84
N ASN A 145 8.77 -6.08 14.07
CA ASN A 145 9.02 -7.03 15.16
C ASN A 145 10.14 -8.01 14.79
N GLY A 146 11.18 -7.49 14.15
CA GLY A 146 12.32 -8.31 13.79
C GLY A 146 12.16 -9.13 12.52
N LYS A 147 10.98 -9.12 11.88
CA LYS A 147 10.77 -9.92 10.70
C LYS A 147 10.71 -9.06 9.45
N ASN A 148 11.32 -9.51 8.38
CA ASN A 148 11.23 -8.79 7.11
C ASN A 148 9.80 -8.88 6.60
N THR A 149 9.20 -7.75 6.34
CA THR A 149 7.81 -7.65 5.96
C THR A 149 7.69 -6.73 4.77
N LYS A 150 6.90 -7.10 3.77
CA LYS A 150 6.66 -6.22 2.65
C LYS A 150 5.45 -5.36 2.94
N LEU A 151 5.61 -4.05 2.79
CA LEU A 151 4.48 -3.13 2.84
C LEU A 151 4.22 -2.65 1.43
N TYR A 152 2.97 -2.61 1.02
CA TYR A 152 2.61 -2.36 -0.37
C TYR A 152 1.89 -1.06 -0.54
N SER A 153 2.09 -0.43 -1.68
CA SER A 153 1.26 0.69 -2.09
C SER A 153 -0.09 0.19 -2.56
N ASP A 154 -0.99 1.09 -2.85
CA ASP A 154 -2.21 0.73 -3.55
C ASP A 154 -1.84 0.30 -4.96
N TRP A 155 -2.72 -0.43 -5.61
CA TRP A 155 -2.53 -0.79 -7.00
C TRP A 155 -2.76 0.42 -7.90
N SER A 156 -2.05 0.45 -9.01
CA SER A 156 -2.26 1.46 -10.04
C SER A 156 -3.61 1.26 -10.72
N SER A 157 -3.99 2.19 -11.54
CA SER A 157 -5.11 1.95 -12.43
C SER A 157 -4.75 0.80 -13.38
N VAL A 158 -5.76 0.15 -13.90
CA VAL A 158 -5.59 -1.04 -14.73
C VAL A 158 -5.50 -0.65 -16.19
N LYS A 159 -4.57 -1.26 -16.92
CA LYS A 159 -4.51 -1.14 -18.38
C LYS A 159 -4.68 -2.53 -18.97
N ASN A 160 -4.93 -2.61 -20.23
CA ASN A 160 -5.07 -3.92 -20.86
C ASN A 160 -4.29 -3.99 -22.18
N VAL A 161 -4.05 -5.21 -22.63
CA VAL A 161 -3.31 -5.46 -23.85
C VAL A 161 -3.79 -6.78 -24.42
N LYS A 162 -3.83 -6.87 -25.74
CA LYS A 162 -4.22 -8.13 -26.40
C LYS A 162 -2.97 -8.70 -27.05
N THR A 163 -2.63 -9.93 -26.71
CA THR A 163 -1.43 -10.58 -27.24
C THR A 163 -1.58 -10.83 -28.75
N LYS A 164 -0.46 -10.98 -29.42
CA LYS A 164 -0.46 -11.28 -30.85
C LYS A 164 -0.37 -12.79 -31.04
N LYS A 165 -0.66 -13.22 -32.34
CA LYS A 165 -0.63 -14.62 -32.67
C LYS A 165 0.81 -15.14 -32.65
#